data_defd3405dd33decca81027d89757a487
#
_entry.id   defd3405dd33decca81027d89757a487
#
_cell.length_a   1.000
_cell.length_b   1.000
_cell.length_c   1.000
_cell.angle_alpha   90.00
_cell.angle_beta   90.00
_cell.angle_gamma   90.00
#
_symmetry.space_group_name_H-M   'P 1'
#
loop_
_entity.id
_entity.type
_entity.pdbx_description
1 polymer ?
#
loop_
_entity_poly.entity_id
_entity_poly.type
_entity_poly.pdbx_seq_one_letter_code
_entity_poly.pdbx_strand_id
1 'polypeptide(L)'
;MEQILIIIGVSLFGVLGTIHLVYTFSTEKFNPYDASAAEAMKRTSPQLTKETTIWRAWIGFNASHSLGVMLFAAIYIPLAINNFEVIESSLWFSLLPVVVSASYLILAKKYWFKIPFVGFLVSLVCFLFSAWLIHT
;
A
#
# COMPACT_ATOMS: atom_id res chain seq x y z
N MET A 1 10.43 -12.48 -18.30
CA MET A 1 10.04 -11.04 -18.29
C MET A 1 8.95 -10.79 -17.23
N GLU A 2 7.97 -11.66 -17.16
CA GLU A 2 6.85 -11.66 -16.22
C GLU A 2 7.30 -11.57 -14.75
N GLN A 3 8.29 -12.36 -14.36
CA GLN A 3 8.90 -12.34 -13.03
C GLN A 3 9.48 -10.95 -12.67
N ILE A 4 10.19 -10.31 -13.61
CA ILE A 4 10.78 -8.98 -13.39
C ILE A 4 9.68 -7.92 -13.19
N LEU A 5 8.60 -8.02 -13.95
CA LEU A 5 7.45 -7.12 -13.81
C LEU A 5 6.78 -7.25 -12.43
N ILE A 6 6.62 -8.47 -11.92
CA ILE A 6 6.14 -8.68 -10.54
C ILE A 6 7.09 -8.02 -9.54
N ILE A 7 8.39 -8.26 -9.65
CA ILE A 7 9.39 -7.69 -8.72
C ILE A 7 9.35 -6.17 -8.74
N ILE A 8 9.29 -5.54 -9.92
CA ILE A 8 9.21 -4.07 -10.03
C ILE A 8 7.93 -3.56 -9.35
N GLY A 9 6.77 -4.14 -9.69
CA GLY A 9 5.49 -3.72 -9.14
C GLY A 9 5.43 -3.83 -7.61
N VAL A 10 5.85 -4.97 -7.04
CA VAL A 10 5.83 -5.16 -5.59
C VAL A 10 6.89 -4.35 -4.86
N SER A 11 8.04 -4.07 -5.49
CA SER A 11 9.07 -3.19 -4.92
C SER A 11 8.55 -1.77 -4.73
N LEU A 12 7.75 -1.26 -5.67
CA LEU A 12 7.08 0.03 -5.52
C LEU A 12 6.14 0.05 -4.31
N PHE A 13 5.38 -1.03 -4.08
CA PHE A 13 4.57 -1.18 -2.86
C PHE A 13 5.44 -1.13 -1.60
N GLY A 14 6.52 -1.90 -1.55
CA GLY A 14 7.43 -1.92 -0.42
C GLY A 14 8.05 -0.55 -0.12
N VAL A 15 8.51 0.15 -1.15
CA VAL A 15 9.10 1.50 -1.02
C VAL A 15 8.05 2.51 -0.54
N LEU A 16 6.88 2.55 -1.17
CA LEU A 16 5.81 3.46 -0.76
C LEU A 16 5.35 3.19 0.68
N GLY A 17 5.17 1.92 1.06
CA GLY A 17 4.81 1.54 2.43
C GLY A 17 5.87 1.94 3.45
N THR A 18 7.15 1.71 3.14
CA THR A 18 8.26 2.07 4.03
C THR A 18 8.35 3.58 4.24
N ILE A 19 8.29 4.36 3.15
CA ILE A 19 8.31 5.83 3.23
C ILE A 19 7.11 6.33 4.04
N HIS A 20 5.93 5.77 3.81
CA HIS A 20 4.71 6.14 4.54
C HIS A 20 4.84 5.83 6.04
N LEU A 21 5.38 4.68 6.41
CA LEU A 21 5.61 4.30 7.81
C LEU A 21 6.60 5.25 8.50
N VAL A 22 7.72 5.56 7.83
CA VAL A 22 8.70 6.53 8.32
C VAL A 22 8.07 7.91 8.52
N TYR A 23 7.27 8.37 7.56
CA TYR A 23 6.58 9.65 7.69
C TYR A 23 5.56 9.66 8.83
N THR A 24 4.90 8.53 9.11
CA THR A 24 3.93 8.42 10.20
C THR A 24 4.56 8.61 11.58
N PHE A 25 5.75 8.06 11.80
CA PHE A 25 6.37 8.08 13.13
C PHE A 25 7.52 9.05 13.32
N SER A 26 8.21 9.41 12.22
CA SER A 26 9.47 10.16 12.30
C SER A 26 9.38 11.58 11.76
N THR A 27 8.21 12.00 11.27
CA THR A 27 8.01 13.33 10.69
C THR A 27 6.64 13.89 11.02
N GLU A 28 6.46 15.19 10.76
CA GLU A 28 5.16 15.88 10.90
C GLU A 28 4.35 15.93 9.61
N LYS A 29 4.74 15.17 8.57
CA LYS A 29 4.14 15.26 7.23
C LYS A 29 2.68 14.82 7.17
N PHE A 30 2.23 14.02 8.12
CA PHE A 30 0.83 13.60 8.24
C PHE A 30 0.07 14.34 9.34
N ASN A 31 0.68 15.34 9.97
CA ASN A 31 -0.03 16.21 10.88
C ASN A 31 -0.99 17.12 10.10
N PRO A 32 -2.14 17.49 10.68
CA PRO A 32 -2.98 18.56 10.13
C PRO A 32 -2.17 19.84 9.98
N TYR A 33 -2.40 20.55 8.90
CA TYR A 33 -1.74 21.83 8.66
C TYR A 33 -2.15 22.89 9.69
N ASP A 34 -3.41 22.84 10.15
CA ASP A 34 -3.93 23.68 11.22
C ASP A 34 -3.68 23.02 12.58
N ALA A 35 -2.91 23.70 13.43
CA ALA A 35 -2.62 23.24 14.79
C ALA A 35 -3.89 23.04 15.65
N SER A 36 -4.93 23.84 15.46
CA SER A 36 -6.20 23.70 16.18
C SER A 36 -6.91 22.40 15.83
N ALA A 37 -6.81 21.93 14.60
CA ALA A 37 -7.33 20.64 14.17
C ALA A 37 -6.58 19.49 14.83
N ALA A 38 -5.23 19.55 14.91
CA ALA A 38 -4.42 18.56 15.60
C ALA A 38 -4.80 18.45 17.09
N GLU A 39 -4.98 19.58 17.78
CA GLU A 39 -5.40 19.61 19.17
C GLU A 39 -6.85 19.07 19.37
N ALA A 40 -7.76 19.40 18.46
CA ALA A 40 -9.12 18.83 18.48
C ALA A 40 -9.07 17.29 18.32
N MET A 41 -8.28 16.76 17.39
CA MET A 41 -8.10 15.31 17.20
C MET A 41 -7.55 14.62 18.45
N LYS A 42 -6.68 15.28 19.22
CA LYS A 42 -6.12 14.74 20.47
C LYS A 42 -7.10 14.71 21.62
N ARG A 43 -8.11 15.60 21.60
CA ARG A 43 -9.10 15.75 22.68
C ARG A 43 -10.41 15.00 22.43
N THR A 44 -10.69 14.60 21.21
CA THR A 44 -11.94 13.92 20.85
C THR A 44 -11.72 12.46 20.50
N SER A 45 -12.75 11.65 20.74
CA SER A 45 -12.78 10.22 20.43
C SER A 45 -13.66 9.95 19.21
N PRO A 46 -13.44 8.84 18.49
CA PRO A 46 -14.40 8.34 17.52
C PRO A 46 -15.75 8.06 18.19
N GLN A 47 -16.85 8.19 17.45
CA GLN A 47 -18.17 7.82 17.97
C GLN A 47 -18.28 6.34 18.37
N LEU A 48 -17.46 5.48 17.77
CA LEU A 48 -17.42 4.04 18.01
C LEU A 48 -16.99 3.68 19.43
N THR A 49 -16.03 4.43 20.02
CA THR A 49 -15.45 4.12 21.32
C THR A 49 -14.79 5.34 21.94
N LYS A 50 -14.75 5.38 23.27
CA LYS A 50 -14.00 6.39 24.05
C LYS A 50 -12.61 5.92 24.51
N GLU A 51 -12.21 4.71 24.16
CA GLU A 51 -10.92 4.12 24.59
C GLU A 51 -9.71 4.68 23.82
N THR A 52 -9.95 5.38 22.72
CA THR A 52 -8.93 6.02 21.89
C THR A 52 -9.35 7.43 21.49
N THR A 53 -8.38 8.21 20.98
CA THR A 53 -8.66 9.52 20.37
C THR A 53 -8.60 9.43 18.84
N ILE A 54 -9.19 10.41 18.15
CA ILE A 54 -9.06 10.51 16.68
C ILE A 54 -7.58 10.56 16.27
N TRP A 55 -6.75 11.26 17.01
CA TRP A 55 -5.32 11.33 16.76
C TRP A 55 -4.62 9.95 16.82
N ARG A 56 -4.88 9.18 17.88
CA ARG A 56 -4.31 7.82 18.00
C ARG A 56 -4.82 6.89 16.93
N ALA A 57 -6.11 6.97 16.61
CA ALA A 57 -6.71 6.20 15.52
C ALA A 57 -6.09 6.57 14.16
N TRP A 58 -5.86 7.85 13.90
CA TRP A 58 -5.18 8.35 12.70
C TRP A 58 -3.78 7.75 12.55
N ILE A 59 -2.94 7.82 13.61
CA ILE A 59 -1.60 7.22 13.60
C ILE A 59 -1.67 5.71 13.38
N GLY A 60 -2.56 5.01 14.09
CA GLY A 60 -2.76 3.57 13.96
C GLY A 60 -3.18 3.15 12.54
N PHE A 61 -4.07 3.91 11.92
CA PHE A 61 -4.49 3.67 10.53
C PHE A 61 -3.35 3.84 9.54
N ASN A 62 -2.60 4.92 9.64
CA ASN A 62 -1.43 5.15 8.76
C ASN A 62 -0.39 4.05 8.93
N ALA A 63 -0.11 3.63 10.16
CA ALA A 63 0.83 2.55 10.43
C ALA A 63 0.35 1.20 9.89
N SER A 64 -0.90 0.80 10.15
CA SER A 64 -1.46 -0.46 9.67
C SER A 64 -1.58 -0.51 8.15
N HIS A 65 -1.92 0.60 7.51
CA HIS A 65 -1.90 0.76 6.07
C HIS A 65 -0.50 0.50 5.50
N SER A 66 0.52 1.13 6.07
CA SER A 66 1.92 0.92 5.67
C SER A 66 2.35 -0.53 5.83
N LEU A 67 2.05 -1.14 6.97
CA LEU A 67 2.37 -2.55 7.24
C LEU A 67 1.71 -3.49 6.23
N GLY A 68 0.45 -3.27 5.88
CA GLY A 68 -0.25 -4.08 4.87
C GLY A 68 0.44 -4.04 3.51
N VAL A 69 0.84 -2.85 3.06
CA VAL A 69 1.57 -2.64 1.80
C VAL A 69 2.95 -3.29 1.84
N MET A 70 3.67 -3.16 2.96
CA MET A 70 4.99 -3.76 3.16
C MET A 70 4.91 -5.29 3.24
N LEU A 71 3.90 -5.86 3.93
CA LEU A 71 3.68 -7.30 3.99
C LEU A 71 3.39 -7.89 2.60
N PHE A 72 2.59 -7.20 1.78
CA PHE A 72 2.37 -7.61 0.41
C PHE A 72 3.69 -7.73 -0.36
N ALA A 73 4.56 -6.74 -0.26
CA ALA A 73 5.89 -6.78 -0.88
C ALA A 73 6.78 -7.87 -0.27
N ALA A 74 6.78 -8.03 1.05
CA ALA A 74 7.57 -9.04 1.75
C ALA A 74 7.17 -10.49 1.40
N ILE A 75 5.93 -10.72 1.00
CA ILE A 75 5.45 -12.02 0.53
C ILE A 75 5.83 -12.23 -0.95
N TYR A 76 5.49 -11.26 -1.80
CA TYR A 76 5.64 -11.45 -3.24
C TYR A 76 7.08 -11.32 -3.77
N ILE A 77 7.95 -10.55 -3.13
CA ILE A 77 9.35 -10.45 -3.55
C ILE A 77 10.07 -11.80 -3.46
N PRO A 78 10.13 -12.47 -2.27
CA PRO A 78 10.77 -13.79 -2.19
C PRO A 78 10.04 -14.86 -2.99
N LEU A 79 8.71 -14.79 -3.11
CA LEU A 79 7.93 -15.72 -3.93
C LEU A 79 8.32 -15.57 -5.41
N ALA A 80 8.41 -14.34 -5.91
CA ALA A 80 8.81 -14.08 -7.29
C ALA A 80 10.28 -14.48 -7.56
N ILE A 81 11.19 -14.31 -6.59
CA ILE A 81 12.61 -14.61 -6.78
C ILE A 81 12.89 -16.12 -6.70
N ASN A 82 12.31 -16.81 -5.70
CA ASN A 82 12.72 -18.17 -5.34
C ASN A 82 11.72 -19.26 -5.77
N ASN A 83 10.45 -18.90 -5.99
CA ASN A 83 9.36 -19.85 -6.24
C ASN A 83 8.37 -19.29 -7.27
N PHE A 84 8.87 -18.78 -8.39
CA PHE A 84 8.04 -18.10 -9.39
C PHE A 84 6.96 -19.02 -9.99
N GLU A 85 7.24 -20.33 -10.06
CA GLU A 85 6.30 -21.35 -10.51
C GLU A 85 4.98 -21.38 -9.71
N VAL A 86 4.99 -20.95 -8.44
CA VAL A 86 3.77 -20.80 -7.63
C VAL A 86 2.88 -19.70 -8.17
N ILE A 87 3.48 -18.61 -8.67
CA ILE A 87 2.74 -17.49 -9.28
C ILE A 87 2.21 -17.93 -10.66
N GLU A 88 3.04 -18.58 -11.48
CA GLU A 88 2.66 -19.03 -12.83
C GLU A 88 1.54 -20.06 -12.82
N SER A 89 1.64 -21.06 -11.93
CA SER A 89 0.69 -22.19 -11.87
C SER A 89 -0.64 -21.82 -11.22
N SER A 90 -0.74 -20.70 -10.54
CA SER A 90 -1.93 -20.29 -9.79
C SER A 90 -2.54 -19.01 -10.34
N LEU A 91 -3.75 -19.13 -10.90
CA LEU A 91 -4.54 -17.96 -11.32
C LEU A 91 -4.76 -16.96 -10.17
N TRP A 92 -4.90 -17.48 -8.94
CA TRP A 92 -5.03 -16.63 -7.75
C TRP A 92 -3.78 -15.77 -7.52
N PHE A 93 -2.60 -16.41 -7.46
CA PHE A 93 -1.35 -15.69 -7.17
C PHE A 93 -0.90 -14.78 -8.31
N SER A 94 -1.26 -15.07 -9.55
CA SER A 94 -0.96 -14.20 -10.69
C SER A 94 -1.89 -12.98 -10.78
N LEU A 95 -3.16 -13.11 -10.38
CA LEU A 95 -4.15 -12.01 -10.45
C LEU A 95 -4.28 -11.20 -9.17
N LEU A 96 -3.94 -11.74 -8.00
CA LEU A 96 -4.03 -11.02 -6.73
C LEU A 96 -3.26 -9.68 -6.75
N PRO A 97 -2.03 -9.59 -7.30
CA PRO A 97 -1.33 -8.31 -7.45
C PRO A 97 -2.11 -7.27 -8.26
N VAL A 98 -2.80 -7.70 -9.31
CA VAL A 98 -3.66 -6.83 -10.15
C VAL A 98 -4.81 -6.28 -9.31
N VAL A 99 -5.52 -7.15 -8.58
CA VAL A 99 -6.66 -6.76 -7.74
C VAL A 99 -6.23 -5.80 -6.62
N VAL A 100 -5.13 -6.12 -5.93
CA VAL A 100 -4.58 -5.29 -4.86
C VAL A 100 -4.19 -3.92 -5.40
N SER A 101 -3.43 -3.90 -6.50
CA SER A 101 -2.94 -2.65 -7.10
C SER A 101 -4.09 -1.77 -7.63
N ALA A 102 -5.10 -2.36 -8.27
CA ALA A 102 -6.30 -1.65 -8.72
C ALA A 102 -7.07 -1.03 -7.55
N SER A 103 -7.20 -1.77 -6.44
CA SER A 103 -7.85 -1.29 -5.22
C SER A 103 -7.13 -0.07 -4.64
N TYR A 104 -5.80 -0.16 -4.49
CA TYR A 104 -4.99 0.96 -4.00
C TYR A 104 -5.00 2.15 -4.97
N LEU A 105 -5.02 1.91 -6.30
CA LEU A 105 -5.12 2.98 -7.29
C LEU A 105 -6.44 3.74 -7.18
N ILE A 106 -7.57 3.04 -6.99
CA ILE A 106 -8.88 3.66 -6.78
C ILE A 106 -8.87 4.51 -5.50
N LEU A 107 -8.33 3.97 -4.40
CA LEU A 107 -8.20 4.71 -3.14
C LEU A 107 -7.30 5.94 -3.30
N ALA A 108 -6.16 5.80 -3.98
CA ALA A 108 -5.23 6.89 -4.21
C ALA A 108 -5.87 8.00 -5.07
N LYS A 109 -6.63 7.64 -6.11
CA LYS A 109 -7.35 8.60 -6.95
C LYS A 109 -8.43 9.36 -6.18
N LYS A 110 -9.13 8.67 -5.28
CA LYS A 110 -10.31 9.24 -4.59
C LYS A 110 -9.96 10.02 -3.33
N TYR A 111 -8.94 9.60 -2.59
CA TYR A 111 -8.69 10.09 -1.24
C TYR A 111 -7.30 10.65 -1.00
N TRP A 112 -6.33 10.37 -1.87
CA TRP A 112 -4.93 10.72 -1.65
C TRP A 112 -4.45 11.76 -2.67
N PHE A 113 -3.16 11.75 -2.95
CA PHE A 113 -2.47 12.71 -3.80
C PHE A 113 -1.66 12.01 -4.90
N LYS A 114 -1.04 12.80 -5.79
CA LYS A 114 -0.46 12.34 -7.05
C LYS A 114 0.64 11.27 -6.89
N ILE A 115 1.50 11.36 -5.86
CA ILE A 115 2.66 10.46 -5.72
C ILE A 115 2.24 9.00 -5.55
N PRO A 116 1.42 8.60 -4.53
CA PRO A 116 0.97 7.22 -4.42
C PRO A 116 0.12 6.77 -5.61
N PHE A 117 -0.67 7.67 -6.21
CA PHE A 117 -1.45 7.36 -7.40
C PHE A 117 -0.55 6.89 -8.55
N VAL A 118 0.53 7.62 -8.87
CA VAL A 118 1.47 7.25 -9.94
C VAL A 118 2.18 5.94 -9.61
N GLY A 119 2.60 5.74 -8.36
CA GLY A 119 3.26 4.50 -7.93
C GLY A 119 2.37 3.27 -8.12
N PHE A 120 1.10 3.33 -7.66
CA PHE A 120 0.16 2.22 -7.84
C PHE A 120 -0.29 2.03 -9.29
N LEU A 121 -0.34 3.10 -10.11
CA LEU A 121 -0.61 2.99 -11.55
C LEU A 121 0.51 2.22 -12.25
N VAL A 122 1.77 2.55 -12.00
CA VAL A 122 2.92 1.83 -12.57
C VAL A 122 2.91 0.37 -12.12
N SER A 123 2.67 0.10 -10.84
CA SER A 123 2.55 -1.27 -10.32
C SER A 123 1.43 -2.05 -11.02
N LEU A 124 0.26 -1.44 -11.20
CA LEU A 124 -0.88 -2.07 -11.88
C LEU A 124 -0.53 -2.44 -13.32
N VAL A 125 0.12 -1.54 -14.06
CA VAL A 125 0.56 -1.81 -15.44
C VAL A 125 1.54 -2.99 -15.45
N CYS A 126 2.52 -3.01 -14.55
CA CYS A 126 3.46 -4.13 -14.44
C CYS A 126 2.75 -5.47 -14.17
N PHE A 127 1.80 -5.49 -13.24
CA PHE A 127 1.07 -6.70 -12.89
C PHE A 127 0.12 -7.18 -13.99
N LEU A 128 -0.55 -6.26 -14.70
CA LEU A 128 -1.38 -6.62 -15.85
C LEU A 128 -0.55 -7.25 -16.97
N PHE A 129 0.61 -6.66 -17.29
CA PHE A 129 1.51 -7.21 -18.30
C PHE A 129 2.09 -8.56 -17.86
N SER A 130 2.47 -8.70 -16.59
CA SER A 130 2.96 -9.97 -16.07
C SER A 130 1.88 -11.06 -16.16
N ALA A 131 0.66 -10.76 -15.68
CA ALA A 131 -0.45 -11.71 -15.74
C ALA A 131 -0.80 -12.11 -17.18
N TRP A 132 -0.77 -11.15 -18.12
CA TRP A 132 -0.97 -11.43 -19.54
C TRP A 132 0.09 -12.38 -20.08
N LEU A 133 1.38 -12.13 -19.80
CA LEU A 133 2.49 -12.99 -20.28
C LEU A 133 2.46 -14.41 -19.66
N ILE A 134 1.99 -14.55 -18.43
CA ILE A 134 1.88 -15.85 -17.75
C ILE A 134 0.78 -16.71 -18.42
N HIS A 135 -0.30 -16.10 -18.91
CA HIS A 135 -1.47 -16.82 -19.39
C HIS A 135 -1.63 -16.85 -20.91
N THR A 136 -0.65 -16.35 -21.67
CA THR A 136 -0.60 -16.45 -23.14
C THR A 136 0.49 -17.36 -23.62
#